data_1499dbebfeaf6038e2108a70e8e0fa89
#
_entry.id   1499dbebfeaf6038e2108a70e8e0fa89
#
_cell.length_a   1.000
_cell.length_b   1.000
_cell.length_c   1.000
_cell.angle_alpha   90.00
_cell.angle_beta   90.00
_cell.angle_gamma   90.00
#
_symmetry.space_group_name_H-M   'P 1'
#
loop_
_entity.id
_entity.type
_entity.pdbx_description
1 polymer ?
#
loop_
_entity_poly.entity_id
_entity_poly.type
_entity_poly.pdbx_seq_one_letter_code
_entity_poly.pdbx_strand_id
1 'polypeptide(L)'
;MIKKYVFGTPFPTEAVTKEIDVCNERLSYFETDEKGNFVTVLSESDIVYGMGEQIRGINKRGWKYESWNTDNPNHHEDTHSLYGSHNFIIVSGSKTFGAFFDYPGKITFDIGFTEKNQMQIHADSNNLTLYIIEGISEKDIVKQFRSLIGKSYIAPLWAFGYGQSRWGYKNEQDIRDVAEQYKSVGIPLDAIYLDIDYMERYKDFTVDKERFPDFKKLTSDMKKQGIHIVPIIDAGVKIEEGYDVYEEGKANNYFCKNIRGEDFIGAV
;
A
#
# COMPACT_ATOMS: atom_id res chain seq x y z
N MET A 1 -3.25 -25.65 -3.20
CA MET A 1 -2.30 -25.94 -2.08
C MET A 1 -1.31 -24.77 -1.97
N ILE A 2 -0.87 -24.44 -0.74
CA ILE A 2 0.15 -23.40 -0.54
C ILE A 2 1.45 -24.07 -0.10
N LYS A 3 2.55 -23.76 -0.80
CA LYS A 3 3.90 -24.26 -0.51
C LYS A 3 4.78 -23.09 -0.11
N LYS A 4 5.44 -23.18 1.03
CA LYS A 4 6.34 -22.15 1.58
C LYS A 4 7.80 -22.54 1.31
N TYR A 5 8.55 -21.65 0.70
CA TYR A 5 9.99 -21.79 0.49
C TYR A 5 10.73 -20.65 1.21
N VAL A 6 11.78 -20.99 1.92
CA VAL A 6 12.57 -20.05 2.71
C VAL A 6 13.96 -19.92 2.10
N PHE A 7 14.39 -18.70 1.83
CA PHE A 7 15.70 -18.37 1.29
C PHE A 7 16.47 -17.53 2.32
N GLY A 8 17.73 -17.87 2.56
CA GLY A 8 18.58 -17.20 3.51
C GLY A 8 17.96 -17.11 4.92
N THR A 9 18.04 -15.93 5.52
CA THR A 9 17.36 -15.56 6.78
C THR A 9 16.32 -14.48 6.49
N PRO A 10 15.04 -14.85 6.29
CA PRO A 10 14.00 -13.89 5.92
C PRO A 10 13.87 -12.75 6.93
N PHE A 11 13.61 -11.57 6.42
CA PHE A 11 13.22 -10.44 7.26
C PHE A 11 11.86 -10.72 7.92
N PRO A 12 11.66 -10.35 9.20
CA PRO A 12 10.36 -10.46 9.83
C PRO A 12 9.36 -9.51 9.17
N THR A 13 8.18 -10.05 8.85
CA THR A 13 7.05 -9.29 8.33
C THR A 13 5.76 -9.72 9.03
N GLU A 14 4.72 -8.92 8.90
CA GLU A 14 3.37 -9.26 9.37
C GLU A 14 2.41 -9.55 8.21
N ALA A 15 2.95 -9.80 7.02
CA ALA A 15 2.16 -10.01 5.81
C ALA A 15 1.33 -11.28 5.83
N VAL A 16 1.75 -12.29 6.58
CA VAL A 16 1.12 -13.61 6.64
C VAL A 16 0.53 -13.86 8.02
N THR A 17 -0.77 -14.16 8.06
CA THR A 17 -1.51 -14.44 9.30
C THR A 17 -1.72 -15.92 9.57
N LYS A 18 -1.39 -16.78 8.58
CA LYS A 18 -1.53 -18.24 8.68
C LYS A 18 -0.17 -18.89 8.62
N GLU A 19 0.16 -19.68 9.62
CA GLU A 19 1.38 -20.48 9.62
C GLU A 19 1.31 -21.58 8.56
N ILE A 20 2.36 -21.70 7.77
CA ILE A 20 2.54 -22.74 6.75
C ILE A 20 3.92 -23.37 6.96
N ASP A 21 3.96 -24.68 7.00
CA ASP A 21 5.21 -25.45 7.09
C ASP A 21 6.08 -25.24 5.87
N VAL A 22 7.39 -25.26 6.07
CA VAL A 22 8.37 -25.16 4.98
C VAL A 22 8.27 -26.37 4.09
N CYS A 23 8.13 -26.15 2.79
CA CYS A 23 8.11 -27.18 1.78
C CYS A 23 9.54 -27.70 1.51
N ASN A 24 9.75 -29.00 1.64
CA ASN A 24 11.03 -29.65 1.36
C ASN A 24 11.17 -30.13 -0.11
N GLU A 25 10.11 -29.97 -0.91
CA GLU A 25 10.16 -30.29 -2.34
C GLU A 25 10.97 -29.22 -3.10
N ARG A 26 11.55 -29.62 -4.22
CA ARG A 26 12.23 -28.67 -5.10
C ARG A 26 11.22 -27.65 -5.64
N LEU A 27 11.58 -26.38 -5.62
CA LEU A 27 10.82 -25.31 -6.29
C LEU A 27 10.81 -25.58 -7.81
N SER A 28 9.65 -25.91 -8.37
CA SER A 28 9.50 -26.29 -9.78
C SER A 28 8.99 -25.16 -10.68
N TYR A 29 8.56 -24.05 -10.08
CA TYR A 29 7.98 -22.91 -10.80
C TYR A 29 9.01 -21.87 -11.22
N PHE A 30 10.13 -21.81 -10.51
CA PHE A 30 11.22 -20.88 -10.78
C PHE A 30 12.58 -21.59 -10.70
N GLU A 31 13.48 -21.21 -11.58
CA GLU A 31 14.91 -21.38 -11.37
C GLU A 31 15.39 -20.23 -10.49
N THR A 32 16.28 -20.50 -9.54
CA THR A 32 16.73 -19.51 -8.55
C THR A 32 18.24 -19.54 -8.40
N ASP A 33 18.82 -18.42 -7.99
CA ASP A 33 20.22 -18.31 -7.60
C ASP A 33 20.37 -17.68 -6.18
N GLU A 34 21.63 -17.64 -5.72
CA GLU A 34 21.96 -17.08 -4.41
C GLU A 34 21.88 -15.54 -4.35
N LYS A 35 21.62 -14.87 -5.47
CA LYS A 35 21.54 -13.41 -5.59
C LYS A 35 20.10 -12.87 -5.53
N GLY A 36 19.12 -13.74 -5.27
CA GLY A 36 17.71 -13.35 -5.22
C GLY A 36 17.04 -13.25 -6.59
N ASN A 37 17.57 -13.95 -7.60
CA ASN A 37 16.93 -14.03 -8.90
C ASN A 37 16.00 -15.25 -8.97
N PHE A 38 14.82 -15.05 -9.56
CA PHE A 38 13.81 -16.07 -9.82
C PHE A 38 13.41 -15.96 -11.28
N VAL A 39 13.58 -17.04 -12.02
CA VAL A 39 13.32 -17.06 -13.47
C VAL A 39 12.33 -18.16 -13.81
N THR A 40 11.33 -17.85 -14.63
CA THR A 40 10.39 -18.83 -15.18
C THR A 40 10.12 -18.56 -16.65
N VAL A 41 9.93 -19.64 -17.41
CA VAL A 41 9.54 -19.57 -18.82
C VAL A 41 8.03 -19.30 -18.91
N LEU A 42 7.65 -18.38 -19.78
CA LEU A 42 6.27 -18.08 -20.15
C LEU A 42 5.99 -18.61 -21.54
N SER A 43 4.89 -19.34 -21.73
CA SER A 43 4.39 -19.66 -23.06
C SER A 43 3.78 -18.41 -23.72
N GLU A 44 3.55 -18.44 -25.03
CA GLU A 44 2.97 -17.29 -25.75
C GLU A 44 1.57 -16.92 -25.25
N SER A 45 0.82 -17.91 -24.79
CA SER A 45 -0.56 -17.74 -24.29
C SER A 45 -0.64 -17.38 -22.81
N ASP A 46 0.47 -17.43 -22.05
CA ASP A 46 0.43 -17.15 -20.62
C ASP A 46 0.16 -15.66 -20.35
N ILE A 47 -0.74 -15.42 -19.41
CA ILE A 47 -1.11 -14.10 -18.91
C ILE A 47 -0.59 -13.99 -17.47
N VAL A 48 -0.10 -12.80 -17.10
CA VAL A 48 0.34 -12.53 -15.73
C VAL A 48 -0.51 -11.44 -15.13
N TYR A 49 -1.15 -11.73 -14.00
CA TYR A 49 -1.98 -10.82 -13.22
C TYR A 49 -1.30 -10.45 -11.90
N GLY A 50 -1.74 -9.38 -11.25
CA GLY A 50 -1.37 -9.05 -9.89
C GLY A 50 -0.61 -7.74 -9.74
N MET A 51 0.26 -7.69 -8.75
CA MET A 51 1.09 -6.53 -8.36
C MET A 51 0.30 -5.33 -7.82
N GLY A 52 -1.01 -5.51 -7.52
CA GLY A 52 -1.86 -4.46 -6.96
C GLY A 52 -2.08 -3.29 -7.92
N GLU A 53 -2.02 -2.08 -7.39
CA GLU A 53 -2.17 -0.85 -8.15
C GLU A 53 -0.90 -0.57 -8.97
N GLN A 54 -1.02 -0.71 -10.27
CA GLN A 54 0.05 -0.48 -11.24
C GLN A 54 -0.55 0.12 -12.51
N ILE A 55 0.23 0.93 -13.21
CA ILE A 55 -0.12 1.45 -14.53
C ILE A 55 -0.21 0.28 -15.53
N ARG A 56 -0.82 0.52 -16.65
CA ARG A 56 -1.06 -0.42 -17.76
C ARG A 56 -2.19 -1.39 -17.45
N GLY A 57 -2.44 -2.31 -18.37
CA GLY A 57 -3.59 -3.20 -18.31
C GLY A 57 -3.50 -4.29 -17.24
N ILE A 58 -4.54 -5.11 -17.18
CA ILE A 58 -4.64 -6.24 -16.26
C ILE A 58 -3.55 -7.28 -16.52
N ASN A 59 -3.25 -7.58 -17.80
CA ASN A 59 -2.13 -8.42 -18.17
C ASN A 59 -0.83 -7.63 -18.03
N LYS A 60 0.02 -8.07 -17.13
CA LYS A 60 1.30 -7.40 -16.80
C LYS A 60 2.43 -7.78 -17.76
N ARG A 61 2.22 -8.71 -18.70
CA ARG A 61 3.23 -9.17 -19.65
C ARG A 61 3.66 -8.06 -20.61
N GLY A 62 4.94 -8.08 -20.99
CA GLY A 62 5.57 -7.11 -21.88
C GLY A 62 6.09 -5.86 -21.20
N TRP A 63 6.14 -5.85 -19.87
CA TRP A 63 6.55 -4.68 -19.10
C TRP A 63 7.45 -5.03 -17.92
N LYS A 64 8.14 -4.00 -17.43
CA LYS A 64 8.96 -4.06 -16.23
C LYS A 64 8.32 -3.22 -15.11
N TYR A 65 8.29 -3.78 -13.90
CA TYR A 65 7.71 -3.15 -12.72
C TYR A 65 8.68 -3.20 -11.55
N GLU A 66 8.61 -2.20 -10.70
CA GLU A 66 9.31 -2.18 -9.42
C GLU A 66 8.29 -2.19 -8.28
N SER A 67 8.34 -3.21 -7.45
CA SER A 67 7.62 -3.23 -6.18
C SER A 67 8.45 -2.44 -5.17
N TRP A 68 8.22 -1.15 -5.15
CA TRP A 68 8.91 -0.16 -4.31
C TRP A 68 8.04 1.08 -4.22
N ASN A 69 7.56 1.42 -3.02
CA ASN A 69 6.67 2.56 -2.83
C ASN A 69 7.37 3.86 -3.22
N THR A 70 6.76 4.63 -4.10
CA THR A 70 7.34 5.86 -4.64
C THR A 70 6.33 6.98 -4.56
N ASP A 71 6.68 8.07 -3.89
CA ASP A 71 5.90 9.31 -3.89
C ASP A 71 6.28 10.12 -5.14
N ASN A 72 5.53 9.89 -6.22
CA ASN A 72 5.68 10.59 -7.48
C ASN A 72 4.31 10.92 -8.10
N PRO A 73 3.80 12.15 -7.95
CA PRO A 73 2.51 12.55 -8.52
C PRO A 73 2.55 12.69 -10.07
N ASN A 74 3.74 12.78 -10.66
CA ASN A 74 3.94 12.99 -12.10
C ASN A 74 4.26 11.66 -12.81
N HIS A 75 3.44 10.62 -12.56
CA HIS A 75 3.63 9.33 -13.21
C HIS A 75 3.09 9.31 -14.65
N HIS A 76 3.74 8.51 -15.49
CA HIS A 76 3.45 8.31 -16.91
C HIS A 76 3.22 6.82 -17.19
N GLU A 77 2.85 6.47 -18.42
CA GLU A 77 2.59 5.07 -18.80
C GLU A 77 3.81 4.15 -18.66
N ASP A 78 5.02 4.70 -18.68
CA ASP A 78 6.28 3.98 -18.51
C ASP A 78 6.80 3.97 -17.06
N THR A 79 6.11 4.61 -16.12
CA THR A 79 6.46 4.58 -14.70
C THR A 79 6.45 3.15 -14.18
N HIS A 80 7.52 2.76 -13.48
CA HIS A 80 7.71 1.38 -13.01
C HIS A 80 7.16 1.12 -11.62
N SER A 81 6.96 2.15 -10.80
CA SER A 81 6.44 2.05 -9.43
C SER A 81 5.43 3.14 -9.13
N LEU A 82 4.52 2.87 -8.21
CA LEU A 82 3.51 3.78 -7.69
C LEU A 82 3.57 3.82 -6.15
N TYR A 83 2.55 4.42 -5.53
CA TYR A 83 2.48 4.59 -4.06
C TYR A 83 2.34 3.28 -3.30
N GLY A 84 1.70 2.26 -3.87
CA GLY A 84 1.50 0.96 -3.27
C GLY A 84 2.35 -0.14 -3.92
N SER A 85 2.81 -1.10 -3.12
CA SER A 85 3.59 -2.25 -3.57
C SER A 85 2.95 -3.54 -3.09
N HIS A 86 2.72 -4.47 -4.02
CA HIS A 86 2.10 -5.76 -3.74
C HIS A 86 2.86 -6.88 -4.47
N ASN A 87 3.59 -7.70 -3.73
CA ASN A 87 4.48 -8.74 -4.26
C ASN A 87 3.75 -10.04 -4.58
N PHE A 88 2.49 -9.96 -5.06
CA PHE A 88 1.68 -11.11 -5.43
C PHE A 88 1.36 -11.09 -6.92
N ILE A 89 1.66 -12.19 -7.60
CA ILE A 89 1.35 -12.40 -9.00
C ILE A 89 0.62 -13.75 -9.21
N ILE A 90 -0.13 -13.84 -10.30
CA ILE A 90 -0.73 -15.08 -10.80
C ILE A 90 -0.29 -15.23 -12.24
N VAL A 91 0.35 -16.34 -12.55
CA VAL A 91 0.56 -16.82 -13.93
C VAL A 91 -0.62 -17.71 -14.31
N SER A 92 -1.24 -17.44 -15.45
CA SER A 92 -2.40 -18.17 -15.95
C SER A 92 -2.17 -18.59 -17.40
N GLY A 93 -2.35 -19.86 -17.70
CA GLY A 93 -2.17 -20.42 -19.04
C GLY A 93 -1.63 -21.84 -19.03
N SER A 94 -0.44 -22.05 -19.58
CA SER A 94 0.21 -23.37 -19.65
C SER A 94 0.51 -23.95 -18.27
N LYS A 95 0.80 -23.09 -17.30
CA LYS A 95 0.93 -23.38 -15.87
C LYS A 95 0.13 -22.33 -15.13
N THR A 96 -0.82 -22.73 -14.27
CA THR A 96 -1.61 -21.78 -13.47
C THR A 96 -1.17 -21.89 -12.03
N PHE A 97 -0.57 -20.81 -11.49
CA PHE A 97 -0.11 -20.72 -10.11
C PHE A 97 -0.04 -19.27 -9.65
N GLY A 98 -0.11 -19.06 -8.34
CA GLY A 98 0.20 -17.79 -7.69
C GLY A 98 1.59 -17.82 -7.07
N ALA A 99 2.25 -16.67 -7.02
CA ALA A 99 3.51 -16.50 -6.31
C ALA A 99 3.43 -15.22 -5.44
N PHE A 100 3.68 -15.38 -4.15
CA PHE A 100 3.77 -14.26 -3.20
C PHE A 100 5.17 -14.22 -2.61
N PHE A 101 5.87 -13.10 -2.86
CA PHE A 101 7.20 -12.84 -2.34
C PHE A 101 7.07 -12.00 -1.07
N ASP A 102 7.17 -12.65 0.07
CA ASP A 102 7.17 -11.98 1.38
C ASP A 102 8.57 -11.42 1.65
N TYR A 103 8.75 -10.19 1.21
CA TYR A 103 10.00 -9.43 1.27
C TYR A 103 9.69 -7.94 1.42
N PRO A 104 10.24 -7.25 2.43
CA PRO A 104 9.94 -5.85 2.69
C PRO A 104 10.75 -4.86 1.86
N GLY A 105 11.73 -5.32 1.09
CA GLY A 105 12.59 -4.51 0.24
C GLY A 105 12.11 -4.44 -1.21
N LYS A 106 12.95 -3.87 -2.07
CA LYS A 106 12.65 -3.70 -3.49
C LYS A 106 12.69 -5.03 -4.23
N ILE A 107 11.65 -5.26 -5.06
CA ILE A 107 11.62 -6.36 -6.04
C ILE A 107 11.36 -5.77 -7.43
N THR A 108 12.15 -6.20 -8.39
CA THR A 108 11.93 -5.90 -9.81
C THR A 108 11.27 -7.10 -10.49
N PHE A 109 10.19 -6.87 -11.22
CA PHE A 109 9.48 -7.86 -12.02
C PHE A 109 9.63 -7.50 -13.50
N ASP A 110 10.44 -8.25 -14.22
CA ASP A 110 10.54 -8.19 -15.68
C ASP A 110 9.67 -9.29 -16.27
N ILE A 111 8.49 -8.93 -16.77
CA ILE A 111 7.48 -9.88 -17.22
C ILE A 111 7.45 -9.93 -18.75
N GLY A 112 8.45 -10.56 -19.35
CA GLY A 112 8.56 -10.66 -20.80
C GLY A 112 8.87 -9.34 -21.49
N PHE A 113 9.51 -8.40 -20.79
CA PHE A 113 9.97 -7.13 -21.35
C PHE A 113 11.36 -7.28 -21.98
N THR A 114 12.35 -7.74 -21.23
CA THR A 114 13.70 -8.00 -21.76
C THR A 114 13.72 -9.26 -22.63
N GLU A 115 13.12 -10.35 -22.14
CA GLU A 115 13.02 -11.63 -22.85
C GLU A 115 11.56 -12.04 -22.98
N LYS A 116 11.00 -11.99 -24.19
CA LYS A 116 9.56 -12.13 -24.50
C LYS A 116 8.88 -13.33 -23.82
N ASN A 117 9.58 -14.46 -23.74
CA ASN A 117 9.06 -15.71 -23.21
C ASN A 117 9.64 -16.07 -21.83
N GLN A 118 10.04 -15.06 -21.08
CA GLN A 118 10.63 -15.27 -19.76
C GLN A 118 10.09 -14.22 -18.77
N MET A 119 9.83 -14.64 -17.56
CA MET A 119 9.64 -13.74 -16.45
C MET A 119 10.85 -13.84 -15.52
N GLN A 120 11.48 -12.70 -15.25
CA GLN A 120 12.62 -12.57 -14.37
C GLN A 120 12.24 -11.69 -13.20
N ILE A 121 12.40 -12.18 -11.98
CA ILE A 121 12.10 -11.45 -10.75
C ILE A 121 13.41 -11.36 -9.97
N HIS A 122 13.75 -10.16 -9.56
CA HIS A 122 14.94 -9.89 -8.77
C HIS A 122 14.59 -9.16 -7.48
N ALA A 123 14.90 -9.76 -6.35
CA ALA A 123 14.87 -9.13 -5.03
C ALA A 123 16.28 -8.64 -4.66
N ASP A 124 16.38 -7.45 -4.06
CA ASP A 124 17.67 -6.86 -3.66
C ASP A 124 18.41 -7.71 -2.59
N SER A 125 17.76 -8.72 -2.04
CA SER A 125 18.34 -9.68 -1.12
C SER A 125 17.72 -11.07 -1.30
N ASN A 126 18.52 -12.11 -1.05
CA ASN A 126 18.03 -13.49 -0.99
C ASN A 126 17.40 -13.88 0.37
N ASN A 127 17.21 -12.94 1.28
CA ASN A 127 16.62 -13.19 2.60
C ASN A 127 15.10 -12.98 2.57
N LEU A 128 14.38 -13.91 1.97
CA LEU A 128 12.93 -13.78 1.76
C LEU A 128 12.19 -15.11 1.92
N THR A 129 10.86 -15.02 2.03
CA THR A 129 9.97 -16.18 1.93
C THR A 129 9.15 -16.11 0.65
N LEU A 130 9.10 -17.19 -0.10
CA LEU A 130 8.26 -17.33 -1.28
C LEU A 130 7.12 -18.33 -0.99
N TYR A 131 5.89 -17.91 -1.24
CA TYR A 131 4.73 -18.78 -1.20
C TYR A 131 4.25 -19.06 -2.62
N ILE A 132 4.28 -20.33 -3.02
CA ILE A 132 3.66 -20.81 -4.26
C ILE A 132 2.26 -21.30 -3.94
N ILE A 133 1.29 -20.85 -4.70
CA ILE A 133 -0.13 -21.15 -4.50
C ILE A 133 -0.63 -21.91 -5.72
N GLU A 134 -0.80 -23.22 -5.57
CA GLU A 134 -1.38 -24.07 -6.59
C GLU A 134 -2.90 -24.08 -6.47
N GLY A 135 -3.59 -23.85 -7.57
CA GLY A 135 -5.05 -23.81 -7.60
C GLY A 135 -5.62 -24.32 -8.92
N ILE A 136 -6.90 -24.66 -8.90
CA ILE A 136 -7.64 -25.12 -10.09
C ILE A 136 -8.09 -23.97 -10.99
N SER A 137 -7.96 -22.74 -10.52
CA SER A 137 -8.28 -21.51 -11.25
C SER A 137 -7.64 -20.30 -10.54
N GLU A 138 -7.57 -19.16 -11.23
CA GLU A 138 -7.11 -17.90 -10.67
C GLU A 138 -7.95 -17.48 -9.46
N LYS A 139 -9.27 -17.70 -9.52
CA LYS A 139 -10.18 -17.42 -8.41
C LYS A 139 -9.86 -18.27 -7.17
N ASP A 140 -9.52 -19.55 -7.37
CA ASP A 140 -9.09 -20.42 -6.28
C ASP A 140 -7.76 -19.98 -5.68
N ILE A 141 -6.81 -19.56 -6.52
CA ILE A 141 -5.52 -18.99 -6.09
C ILE A 141 -5.73 -17.75 -5.25
N VAL A 142 -6.58 -16.81 -5.68
CA VAL A 142 -6.91 -15.60 -4.91
C VAL A 142 -7.56 -15.96 -3.57
N LYS A 143 -8.47 -16.94 -3.55
CA LYS A 143 -9.09 -17.42 -2.32
C LYS A 143 -8.06 -18.00 -1.33
N GLN A 144 -7.11 -18.78 -1.83
CA GLN A 144 -6.03 -19.34 -1.02
C GLN A 144 -5.08 -18.23 -0.53
N PHE A 145 -4.69 -17.30 -1.39
CA PHE A 145 -3.88 -16.13 -1.01
C PHE A 145 -4.57 -15.33 0.11
N ARG A 146 -5.87 -15.06 -0.02
CA ARG A 146 -6.64 -14.39 1.03
C ARG A 146 -6.70 -15.17 2.34
N SER A 147 -6.66 -16.50 2.29
CA SER A 147 -6.57 -17.32 3.51
C SER A 147 -5.20 -17.25 4.17
N LEU A 148 -4.15 -16.94 3.38
CA LEU A 148 -2.76 -16.80 3.85
C LEU A 148 -2.54 -15.47 4.54
N ILE A 149 -2.95 -14.37 3.91
CA ILE A 149 -2.72 -12.99 4.39
C ILE A 149 -3.84 -12.45 5.31
N GLY A 150 -4.90 -13.20 5.51
CA GLY A 150 -6.06 -12.79 6.31
C GLY A 150 -7.16 -12.12 5.50
N LYS A 151 -8.25 -11.79 6.20
CA LYS A 151 -9.41 -11.14 5.61
C LYS A 151 -9.22 -9.64 5.55
N SER A 152 -9.63 -9.03 4.43
CA SER A 152 -9.70 -7.57 4.35
C SER A 152 -10.76 -7.05 5.32
N TYR A 153 -10.49 -5.89 5.90
CA TYR A 153 -11.50 -5.12 6.60
C TYR A 153 -12.63 -4.76 5.63
N ILE A 154 -13.87 -4.95 6.05
CA ILE A 154 -15.02 -4.48 5.29
C ILE A 154 -15.39 -3.11 5.85
N ALA A 155 -15.09 -2.07 5.07
CA ALA A 155 -15.37 -0.71 5.45
C ALA A 155 -16.90 -0.45 5.54
N PRO A 156 -17.36 0.50 6.36
CA PRO A 156 -18.76 0.93 6.38
C PRO A 156 -19.16 1.53 5.02
N LEU A 157 -20.46 1.49 4.71
CA LEU A 157 -20.98 1.86 3.40
C LEU A 157 -20.55 3.28 2.94
N TRP A 158 -20.54 4.23 3.86
CA TRP A 158 -20.14 5.61 3.56
C TRP A 158 -18.71 5.75 3.03
N ALA A 159 -17.80 4.84 3.41
CA ALA A 159 -16.42 4.85 2.93
C ALA A 159 -16.28 4.46 1.45
N PHE A 160 -17.34 3.91 0.85
CA PHE A 160 -17.44 3.63 -0.58
C PHE A 160 -18.24 4.71 -1.35
N GLY A 161 -18.73 5.72 -0.65
CA GLY A 161 -19.43 6.86 -1.22
C GLY A 161 -18.46 7.95 -1.71
N TYR A 162 -19.02 9.11 -2.05
CA TYR A 162 -18.21 10.21 -2.54
C TYR A 162 -17.53 10.96 -1.40
N GLY A 163 -16.21 11.07 -1.48
CA GLY A 163 -15.37 11.85 -0.57
C GLY A 163 -14.77 13.06 -1.26
N GLN A 164 -15.06 14.26 -0.73
CA GLN A 164 -14.49 15.52 -1.23
C GLN A 164 -13.20 15.83 -0.46
N SER A 165 -12.11 16.03 -1.18
CA SER A 165 -10.81 16.39 -0.65
C SER A 165 -10.23 17.59 -1.40
N ARG A 166 -9.57 18.48 -0.70
CA ARG A 166 -8.65 19.47 -1.28
C ARG A 166 -7.72 20.04 -0.21
N TRP A 167 -6.53 20.43 -0.60
CA TRP A 167 -5.71 21.30 0.21
C TRP A 167 -6.31 22.71 0.29
N GLY A 168 -6.45 23.24 1.50
CA GLY A 168 -6.92 24.61 1.74
C GLY A 168 -8.33 24.74 2.28
N TYR A 169 -8.90 23.75 2.96
CA TYR A 169 -9.98 23.95 3.92
C TYR A 169 -9.41 24.54 5.19
N LYS A 170 -9.39 25.87 5.28
CA LYS A 170 -8.61 26.61 6.28
C LYS A 170 -9.33 26.87 7.59
N ASN A 171 -10.67 26.73 7.61
CA ASN A 171 -11.50 27.00 8.77
C ASN A 171 -12.81 26.19 8.73
N GLU A 172 -13.54 26.24 9.85
CA GLU A 172 -14.83 25.55 9.99
C GLU A 172 -15.86 25.97 8.91
N GLN A 173 -15.87 27.24 8.52
CA GLN A 173 -16.84 27.75 7.55
C GLN A 173 -16.62 27.15 6.17
N ASP A 174 -15.37 26.96 5.72
CA ASP A 174 -15.07 26.32 4.44
C ASP A 174 -15.71 24.92 4.35
N ILE A 175 -15.69 24.16 5.44
CA ILE A 175 -16.29 22.81 5.52
C ILE A 175 -17.81 22.89 5.41
N ARG A 176 -18.42 23.84 6.13
CA ARG A 176 -19.88 24.06 6.10
C ARG A 176 -20.36 24.50 4.71
N ASP A 177 -19.60 25.37 4.08
CA ASP A 177 -19.92 25.88 2.73
C ASP A 177 -19.85 24.75 1.67
N VAL A 178 -18.83 23.90 1.76
CA VAL A 178 -18.72 22.72 0.89
C VAL A 178 -19.92 21.79 1.05
N ALA A 179 -20.27 21.45 2.29
CA ALA A 179 -21.41 20.58 2.56
C ALA A 179 -22.74 21.17 2.01
N GLU A 180 -22.96 22.48 2.21
CA GLU A 180 -24.16 23.15 1.70
C GLU A 180 -24.18 23.27 0.18
N GLN A 181 -23.04 23.50 -0.47
CA GLN A 181 -22.93 23.51 -1.93
C GLN A 181 -23.34 22.18 -2.54
N TYR A 182 -22.80 21.06 -2.04
CA TYR A 182 -23.18 19.72 -2.52
C TYR A 182 -24.67 19.45 -2.33
N LYS A 183 -25.19 19.82 -1.16
CA LYS A 183 -26.61 19.67 -0.83
C LYS A 183 -27.50 20.53 -1.76
N SER A 184 -27.11 21.77 -2.03
CA SER A 184 -27.90 22.72 -2.85
C SER A 184 -28.05 22.26 -4.29
N VAL A 185 -27.09 21.53 -4.83
CA VAL A 185 -27.13 20.97 -6.20
C VAL A 185 -27.57 19.51 -6.24
N GLY A 186 -27.93 18.92 -5.09
CA GLY A 186 -28.45 17.55 -4.99
C GLY A 186 -27.42 16.46 -5.28
N ILE A 187 -26.13 16.75 -5.11
CA ILE A 187 -25.04 15.75 -5.25
C ILE A 187 -24.76 15.12 -3.89
N PRO A 188 -24.84 13.77 -3.75
CA PRO A 188 -24.49 13.09 -2.52
C PRO A 188 -23.04 13.36 -2.11
N LEU A 189 -22.81 13.53 -0.80
CA LEU A 189 -21.50 13.69 -0.20
C LEU A 189 -21.43 12.87 1.07
N ASP A 190 -20.52 11.91 1.12
CA ASP A 190 -20.38 10.96 2.25
C ASP A 190 -19.24 11.33 3.19
N ALA A 191 -18.19 11.97 2.68
CA ALA A 191 -17.05 12.38 3.49
C ALA A 191 -16.41 13.67 2.99
N ILE A 192 -15.84 14.45 3.93
CA ILE A 192 -14.94 15.57 3.62
C ILE A 192 -13.59 15.26 4.28
N TYR A 193 -12.54 15.24 3.47
CA TYR A 193 -11.18 15.04 3.92
C TYR A 193 -10.55 16.40 4.24
N LEU A 194 -10.04 16.55 5.46
CA LEU A 194 -9.29 17.74 5.85
C LEU A 194 -7.81 17.49 5.59
N ASP A 195 -7.18 18.42 4.88
CA ASP A 195 -5.74 18.47 4.69
C ASP A 195 -5.09 19.19 5.89
N ILE A 196 -3.78 19.37 5.87
CA ILE A 196 -2.94 19.85 6.98
C ILE A 196 -3.37 21.17 7.62
N ASP A 197 -4.18 21.98 6.94
CA ASP A 197 -4.61 23.31 7.42
C ASP A 197 -5.52 23.29 8.65
N TYR A 198 -6.08 22.14 9.07
CA TYR A 198 -6.82 22.07 10.34
C TYR A 198 -5.91 22.00 11.55
N MET A 199 -4.64 21.64 11.37
CA MET A 199 -3.66 21.46 12.44
C MET A 199 -3.19 22.82 12.99
N GLU A 200 -2.83 22.84 14.26
CA GLU A 200 -2.12 23.99 14.86
C GLU A 200 -0.68 24.03 14.33
N ARG A 201 -0.39 24.99 13.45
CA ARG A 201 0.94 25.18 12.86
C ARG A 201 1.54 23.90 12.23
N TYR A 202 0.68 23.09 11.60
CA TYR A 202 1.06 21.83 10.94
C TYR A 202 1.68 20.80 11.90
N LYS A 203 1.18 20.74 13.14
CA LYS A 203 1.56 19.72 14.12
C LYS A 203 0.54 18.58 14.11
N ASP A 204 0.98 17.36 13.88
CA ASP A 204 0.15 16.17 13.93
C ASP A 204 -0.62 16.07 15.26
N PHE A 205 -1.82 15.50 15.20
CA PHE A 205 -2.72 15.28 16.34
C PHE A 205 -3.16 16.55 17.08
N THR A 206 -3.02 17.72 16.44
CA THR A 206 -3.52 18.99 16.96
C THR A 206 -4.68 19.52 16.13
N VAL A 207 -5.45 20.45 16.69
CA VAL A 207 -6.49 21.21 16.00
C VAL A 207 -6.29 22.69 16.30
N ASP A 208 -6.23 23.51 15.27
CA ASP A 208 -6.17 24.97 15.40
C ASP A 208 -7.50 25.51 15.95
N LYS A 209 -7.49 25.96 17.18
CA LYS A 209 -8.68 26.41 17.89
C LYS A 209 -9.21 27.79 17.46
N GLU A 210 -8.41 28.58 16.76
CA GLU A 210 -8.88 29.85 16.19
C GLU A 210 -9.69 29.59 14.91
N ARG A 211 -9.21 28.69 14.07
CA ARG A 211 -9.84 28.33 12.78
C ARG A 211 -10.96 27.30 12.92
N PHE A 212 -10.84 26.40 13.90
CA PHE A 212 -11.80 25.35 14.22
C PHE A 212 -12.14 25.39 15.73
N PRO A 213 -12.89 26.39 16.18
CA PRO A 213 -13.09 26.68 17.63
C PRO A 213 -13.82 25.54 18.35
N ASP A 214 -14.72 24.82 17.68
CA ASP A 214 -15.41 23.65 18.22
C ASP A 214 -15.42 22.50 17.20
N PHE A 215 -14.28 21.86 17.04
CA PHE A 215 -14.12 20.74 16.10
C PHE A 215 -15.04 19.57 16.42
N LYS A 216 -15.34 19.35 17.71
CA LYS A 216 -16.29 18.30 18.15
C LYS A 216 -17.70 18.61 17.68
N LYS A 217 -18.13 19.88 17.78
CA LYS A 217 -19.43 20.30 17.29
C LYS A 217 -19.51 20.23 15.78
N LEU A 218 -18.47 20.68 15.05
CA LEU A 218 -18.40 20.56 13.59
C LEU A 218 -18.58 19.11 13.14
N THR A 219 -17.81 18.17 13.68
CA THR A 219 -17.91 16.76 13.34
C THR A 219 -19.28 16.17 13.66
N SER A 220 -19.88 16.56 14.79
CA SER A 220 -21.24 16.14 15.16
C SER A 220 -22.29 16.68 14.20
N ASP A 221 -22.18 17.94 13.78
CA ASP A 221 -23.14 18.58 12.86
C ASP A 221 -23.05 17.96 11.45
N MET A 222 -21.84 17.68 10.96
CA MET A 222 -21.64 16.99 9.69
C MET A 222 -22.20 15.56 9.74
N LYS A 223 -21.93 14.83 10.82
CA LYS A 223 -22.48 13.47 11.02
C LYS A 223 -24.00 13.43 11.01
N LYS A 224 -24.70 14.44 11.56
CA LYS A 224 -26.17 14.55 11.49
C LYS A 224 -26.68 14.73 10.05
N GLN A 225 -25.86 15.24 9.15
CA GLN A 225 -26.13 15.37 7.72
C GLN A 225 -25.69 14.14 6.92
N GLY A 226 -25.16 13.08 7.56
CA GLY A 226 -24.63 11.89 6.91
C GLY A 226 -23.21 12.06 6.38
N ILE A 227 -22.54 13.19 6.68
CA ILE A 227 -21.19 13.50 6.19
C ILE A 227 -20.15 13.16 7.27
N HIS A 228 -19.13 12.41 6.90
CA HIS A 228 -17.99 12.06 7.76
C HIS A 228 -16.83 13.02 7.55
N ILE A 229 -16.25 13.51 8.63
CA ILE A 229 -15.01 14.29 8.58
C ILE A 229 -13.83 13.34 8.76
N VAL A 230 -12.89 13.37 7.83
CA VAL A 230 -11.69 12.52 7.81
C VAL A 230 -10.45 13.42 7.79
N PRO A 231 -9.86 13.75 8.94
CA PRO A 231 -8.63 14.54 8.97
C PRO A 231 -7.42 13.69 8.56
N ILE A 232 -6.54 14.25 7.75
CA ILE A 232 -5.25 13.65 7.41
C ILE A 232 -4.34 13.61 8.65
N ILE A 233 -3.46 12.61 8.72
CA ILE A 233 -2.38 12.58 9.73
C ILE A 233 -1.13 13.26 9.18
N ASP A 234 -0.76 12.98 7.93
CA ASP A 234 0.46 13.50 7.28
C ASP A 234 1.72 13.22 8.12
N ALA A 235 2.01 11.94 8.33
CA ALA A 235 2.87 11.36 9.37
C ALA A 235 4.32 11.88 9.40
N GLY A 236 4.51 13.18 9.63
CA GLY A 236 5.77 13.88 9.81
C GLY A 236 5.77 14.73 11.07
N VAL A 237 6.13 14.12 12.22
CA VAL A 237 6.10 14.83 13.51
C VAL A 237 7.07 16.00 13.50
N LYS A 238 6.53 17.22 13.66
CA LYS A 238 7.32 18.45 13.68
C LYS A 238 8.26 18.50 14.86
N ILE A 239 9.51 18.86 14.61
CA ILE A 239 10.51 19.10 15.67
C ILE A 239 10.21 20.45 16.30
N GLU A 240 9.63 20.44 17.49
CA GLU A 240 9.30 21.64 18.24
C GLU A 240 9.34 21.37 19.75
N GLU A 241 10.07 22.20 20.50
CA GLU A 241 10.11 22.14 21.96
C GLU A 241 8.73 22.43 22.58
N GLY A 242 8.33 21.64 23.57
CA GLY A 242 7.02 21.76 24.20
C GLY A 242 5.86 21.18 23.38
N TYR A 243 6.14 20.50 22.28
CA TYR A 243 5.15 19.73 21.53
C TYR A 243 5.11 18.29 22.05
N ASP A 244 4.06 17.96 22.79
CA ASP A 244 3.93 16.71 23.55
C ASP A 244 4.22 15.44 22.71
N VAL A 245 3.71 15.38 21.50
CA VAL A 245 3.90 14.21 20.59
C VAL A 245 5.38 14.05 20.21
N TYR A 246 6.06 15.16 19.93
CA TYR A 246 7.49 15.15 19.64
C TYR A 246 8.31 14.74 20.87
N GLU A 247 8.01 15.31 22.04
CA GLU A 247 8.74 15.00 23.27
C GLU A 247 8.54 13.53 23.69
N GLU A 248 7.31 13.02 23.61
CA GLU A 248 7.00 11.62 23.88
C GLU A 248 7.71 10.70 22.89
N GLY A 249 7.63 11.00 21.60
CA GLY A 249 8.28 10.21 20.52
C GLY A 249 9.79 10.13 20.71
N LYS A 250 10.42 11.25 21.09
CA LYS A 250 11.85 11.32 21.39
C LYS A 250 12.22 10.54 22.64
N ALA A 251 11.48 10.72 23.72
CA ALA A 251 11.72 10.04 25.00
C ALA A 251 11.61 8.51 24.90
N ASN A 252 10.69 8.02 24.06
CA ASN A 252 10.44 6.58 23.87
C ASN A 252 11.11 6.00 22.63
N ASN A 253 11.90 6.78 21.89
CA ASN A 253 12.64 6.32 20.71
C ASN A 253 11.74 5.75 19.60
N TYR A 254 10.59 6.39 19.35
CA TYR A 254 9.60 5.98 18.34
C TYR A 254 9.93 6.42 16.91
N PHE A 255 10.82 7.40 16.73
CA PHE A 255 11.15 7.92 15.41
C PHE A 255 12.02 6.96 14.58
N CYS A 256 11.82 6.97 13.28
CA CYS A 256 12.66 6.24 12.33
C CYS A 256 14.13 6.66 12.47
N LYS A 257 15.03 5.71 12.29
CA LYS A 257 16.47 5.95 12.38
C LYS A 257 17.10 5.91 10.99
N ASN A 258 18.11 6.73 10.78
CA ASN A 258 18.98 6.63 9.64
C ASN A 258 19.99 5.48 9.83
N ILE A 259 20.82 5.20 8.80
CA ILE A 259 21.83 4.12 8.83
C ILE A 259 22.86 4.28 9.96
N ARG A 260 23.01 5.48 10.54
CA ARG A 260 23.91 5.76 11.66
C ARG A 260 23.23 5.60 13.02
N GLY A 261 21.93 5.26 13.05
CA GLY A 261 21.15 5.13 14.27
C GLY A 261 20.64 6.45 14.84
N GLU A 262 20.78 7.58 14.12
CA GLU A 262 20.26 8.88 14.50
C GLU A 262 18.80 9.03 14.03
N ASP A 263 18.02 9.90 14.67
CA ASP A 263 16.66 10.19 14.21
C ASP A 263 16.67 10.65 12.76
N PHE A 264 15.80 10.06 11.94
CA PHE A 264 15.65 10.49 10.54
C PHE A 264 14.86 11.80 10.50
N ILE A 265 15.48 12.83 9.94
CA ILE A 265 14.88 14.15 9.79
C ILE A 265 14.67 14.41 8.30
N GLY A 266 13.40 14.58 7.90
CA GLY A 266 13.01 15.05 6.58
C GLY A 266 12.78 16.56 6.57
N ALA A 267 12.90 17.18 5.41
CA ALA A 267 12.41 18.54 5.16
C ALA A 267 11.05 18.45 4.45
N VAL A 268 10.09 19.25 4.90
CA VAL A 268 8.75 19.37 4.32
C VAL A 268 8.60 20.79 3.77
#